data_9807f30531dbee3d1e65cf8c2eb8c282
#
_entry.id   9807f30531dbee3d1e65cf8c2eb8c282
#
_cell.length_a   1.000
_cell.length_b   1.000
_cell.length_c   1.000
_cell.angle_alpha   90.00
_cell.angle_beta   90.00
_cell.angle_gamma   90.00
#
_symmetry.space_group_name_H-M   'P 1'
#
loop_
_entity.id
_entity.type
_entity.pdbx_description
1 polymer ?
#
loop_
_entity_poly.entity_id
_entity_poly.type
_entity_poly.pdbx_seq_one_letter_code
_entity_poly.pdbx_strand_id
1 'polypeptide(L)'
;ASCGGEVEDFDEDTPIYAGLDLSSVNDLTAFVPIGMMGGVWQVHPLFWLPGEGLEEKARKDRVPYDLWRDAGHLLAAPGKSVDYEFVAVFLWDFCQSHNVKKIAFDRWGFKHLKPWLLKAGFTEETIEEIFVEFGQGFQSMSPALRELEADILNGRVAHGGHPVLT
;
A
#
# COMPACT_ATOMS: atom_id res chain seq x y z
N ALA A 1 3.89 -4.79 -19.93
CA ALA A 1 4.17 -6.21 -20.22
C ALA A 1 5.56 -6.66 -19.75
N SER A 2 6.48 -5.78 -19.44
CA SER A 2 7.85 -6.14 -19.04
C SER A 2 8.04 -6.40 -17.53
N CYS A 3 7.02 -6.16 -16.70
CA CYS A 3 7.10 -6.26 -15.25
C CYS A 3 6.25 -7.38 -14.63
N GLY A 4 5.67 -8.25 -15.45
CA GLY A 4 4.76 -9.33 -15.02
C GLY A 4 5.44 -10.63 -14.57
N GLY A 5 6.69 -10.56 -14.11
CA GLY A 5 7.39 -11.71 -13.54
C GLY A 5 6.74 -12.19 -12.23
N GLU A 6 7.04 -13.44 -11.84
CA GLU A 6 6.65 -13.93 -10.52
C GLU A 6 7.22 -13.01 -9.44
N VAL A 7 6.38 -12.69 -8.45
CA VAL A 7 6.76 -11.89 -7.29
C VAL A 7 7.21 -12.84 -6.20
N GLU A 8 8.39 -12.61 -5.66
CA GLU A 8 8.93 -13.37 -4.54
C GLU A 8 8.47 -12.74 -3.22
N ASP A 9 8.23 -13.56 -2.21
CA ASP A 9 7.96 -13.09 -0.85
C ASP A 9 9.21 -12.40 -0.26
N PHE A 10 8.99 -11.39 0.57
CA PHE A 10 10.08 -10.71 1.26
C PHE A 10 10.74 -11.63 2.29
N ASP A 11 12.08 -11.66 2.28
CA ASP A 11 12.84 -12.23 3.40
C ASP A 11 12.69 -11.35 4.66
N GLU A 12 12.87 -11.94 5.85
CA GLU A 12 12.75 -11.20 7.12
C GLU A 12 13.70 -9.99 7.22
N ASP A 13 14.87 -10.08 6.60
CA ASP A 13 15.89 -9.03 6.63
C ASP A 13 15.82 -8.05 5.46
N THR A 14 15.00 -8.32 4.44
CA THR A 14 14.88 -7.44 3.27
C THR A 14 14.39 -6.07 3.69
N PRO A 15 15.15 -4.99 3.44
CA PRO A 15 14.68 -3.63 3.72
C PRO A 15 13.45 -3.31 2.88
N ILE A 16 12.36 -2.92 3.55
CA ILE A 16 11.09 -2.60 2.92
C ILE A 16 10.82 -1.11 3.02
N TYR A 17 10.41 -0.57 1.89
CA TYR A 17 9.84 0.77 1.75
C TYR A 17 8.41 0.64 1.28
N ALA A 18 7.53 1.53 1.71
CA ALA A 18 6.12 1.44 1.33
C ALA A 18 5.51 2.80 1.05
N GLY A 19 4.47 2.80 0.23
CA GLY A 19 3.55 3.90 0.08
C GLY A 19 2.22 3.58 0.74
N LEU A 20 1.65 4.54 1.45
CA LEU A 20 0.32 4.44 2.06
C LEU A 20 -0.55 5.57 1.54
N ASP A 21 -1.66 5.21 0.91
CA ASP A 21 -2.71 6.13 0.48
C ASP A 21 -4.00 5.83 1.24
N LEU A 22 -4.36 6.75 2.13
CA LEU A 22 -5.55 6.64 2.98
C LEU A 22 -6.74 7.25 2.26
N SER A 23 -7.74 6.43 2.00
CA SER A 23 -8.97 6.89 1.36
C SER A 23 -9.82 7.82 2.24
N SER A 24 -10.63 8.64 1.60
CA SER A 24 -11.85 9.14 2.20
C SER A 24 -12.90 8.01 2.28
N VAL A 25 -13.96 8.21 3.06
CA VAL A 25 -14.94 7.21 3.57
C VAL A 25 -15.31 6.02 2.67
N ASN A 26 -15.27 6.14 1.34
CA ASN A 26 -15.74 5.10 0.41
C ASN A 26 -14.74 4.73 -0.69
N ASP A 27 -13.52 5.24 -0.63
CA ASP A 27 -12.53 5.05 -1.68
C ASP A 27 -11.51 3.96 -1.33
N LEU A 28 -10.73 3.58 -2.32
CA LEU A 28 -9.70 2.57 -2.19
C LEU A 28 -8.56 3.05 -1.29
N THR A 29 -8.29 2.32 -0.22
CA THR A 29 -7.07 2.49 0.58
C THR A 29 -6.01 1.56 0.04
N ALA A 30 -4.81 2.07 -0.16
CA ALA A 30 -3.69 1.31 -0.71
C ALA A 30 -2.48 1.33 0.22
N PHE A 31 -1.86 0.17 0.38
CA PHE A 31 -0.55 0.00 1.00
C PHE A 31 0.34 -0.81 0.06
N VAL A 32 1.41 -0.21 -0.42
CA VAL A 32 2.27 -0.81 -1.43
C VAL A 32 3.69 -0.94 -0.90
N PRO A 33 4.03 -2.06 -0.23
CA PRO A 33 5.39 -2.35 0.16
C PRO A 33 6.23 -2.81 -1.05
N ILE A 34 7.48 -2.36 -1.06
CA ILE A 34 8.50 -2.75 -2.03
C ILE A 34 9.79 -3.15 -1.32
N GLY A 35 10.46 -4.15 -1.85
CA GLY A 35 11.78 -4.58 -1.39
C GLY A 35 12.63 -5.05 -2.55
N MET A 36 13.93 -4.78 -2.52
CA MET A 36 14.85 -5.23 -3.56
C MET A 36 15.41 -6.59 -3.21
N MET A 37 15.23 -7.55 -4.12
CA MET A 37 15.76 -8.90 -4.02
C MET A 37 16.43 -9.27 -5.34
N GLY A 38 17.72 -9.63 -5.29
CA GLY A 38 18.46 -10.00 -6.50
C GLY A 38 18.53 -8.90 -7.57
N GLY A 39 18.53 -7.64 -7.17
CA GLY A 39 18.57 -6.49 -8.10
C GLY A 39 17.21 -6.14 -8.72
N VAL A 40 16.13 -6.77 -8.27
CA VAL A 40 14.75 -6.54 -8.76
C VAL A 40 13.87 -6.07 -7.61
N TRP A 41 13.14 -4.98 -7.82
CA TRP A 41 12.11 -4.51 -6.90
C TRP A 41 10.91 -5.45 -6.95
N GLN A 42 10.62 -6.07 -5.81
CA GLN A 42 9.42 -6.85 -5.60
C GLN A 42 8.32 -5.93 -5.07
N VAL A 43 7.19 -5.86 -5.75
CA VAL A 43 6.06 -4.99 -5.40
C VAL A 43 4.88 -5.86 -4.95
N HIS A 44 4.46 -5.70 -3.69
CA HIS A 44 3.37 -6.46 -3.07
C HIS A 44 2.20 -5.55 -2.71
N PRO A 45 1.39 -5.11 -3.66
CA PRO A 45 0.32 -4.16 -3.38
C PRO A 45 -0.80 -4.81 -2.57
N LEU A 46 -1.31 -4.06 -1.60
CA LEU A 46 -2.47 -4.39 -0.79
C LEU A 46 -3.50 -3.27 -0.92
N PHE A 47 -4.73 -3.66 -1.21
CA PHE A 47 -5.84 -2.73 -1.39
C PHE A 47 -7.00 -3.12 -0.50
N TRP A 48 -7.65 -2.11 0.10
CA TRP A 48 -8.84 -2.29 0.92
C TRP A 48 -9.99 -1.41 0.43
N LEU A 49 -11.18 -1.99 0.44
CA LEU A 49 -12.45 -1.27 0.31
C LEU A 49 -13.38 -1.68 1.46
N PRO A 50 -14.35 -0.83 1.83
CA PRO A 50 -15.40 -1.24 2.75
C PRO A 50 -16.11 -2.48 2.21
N GLY A 51 -16.32 -3.48 3.06
CA GLY A 51 -16.99 -4.73 2.67
C GLY A 51 -18.49 -4.55 2.51
N GLU A 52 -19.09 -3.67 3.31
CA GLU A 52 -20.51 -3.37 3.21
C GLU A 52 -20.80 -2.53 1.96
N GLY A 53 -21.65 -3.03 1.08
CA GLY A 53 -22.01 -2.37 -0.17
C GLY A 53 -21.00 -2.53 -1.31
N LEU A 54 -19.99 -3.39 -1.17
CA LEU A 54 -18.94 -3.60 -2.18
C LEU A 54 -19.49 -3.98 -3.56
N GLU A 55 -20.48 -4.88 -3.61
CA GLU A 55 -21.08 -5.35 -4.84
C GLU A 55 -21.91 -4.26 -5.55
N GLU A 56 -22.57 -3.41 -4.78
CA GLU A 56 -23.29 -2.27 -5.31
C GLU A 56 -22.31 -1.22 -5.86
N LYS A 57 -21.21 -0.96 -5.14
CA LYS A 57 -20.13 -0.09 -5.58
C LYS A 57 -19.50 -0.62 -6.89
N ALA A 58 -19.24 -1.92 -6.98
CA ALA A 58 -18.69 -2.55 -8.18
C ALA A 58 -19.59 -2.30 -9.41
N ARG A 59 -20.89 -2.45 -9.25
CA ARG A 59 -21.87 -2.17 -10.32
C ARG A 59 -21.94 -0.69 -10.70
N LYS A 60 -21.91 0.20 -9.70
CA LYS A 60 -21.97 1.66 -9.91
C LYS A 60 -20.74 2.18 -10.65
N ASP A 61 -19.57 1.77 -10.19
CA ASP A 61 -18.28 2.23 -10.73
C ASP A 61 -17.89 1.48 -12.01
N ARG A 62 -18.58 0.38 -12.33
CA ARG A 62 -18.26 -0.54 -13.43
C ARG A 62 -16.86 -1.13 -13.32
N VAL A 63 -16.44 -1.42 -12.10
CA VAL A 63 -15.15 -2.01 -11.75
C VAL A 63 -15.41 -3.30 -10.99
N PRO A 64 -14.75 -4.42 -11.31
CA PRO A 64 -15.06 -5.74 -10.74
C PRO A 64 -14.44 -5.92 -9.34
N TYR A 65 -14.74 -5.03 -8.39
CA TYR A 65 -14.21 -5.10 -7.02
C TYR A 65 -14.56 -6.40 -6.31
N ASP A 66 -15.75 -6.90 -6.51
CA ASP A 66 -16.24 -8.16 -5.96
C ASP A 66 -15.44 -9.36 -6.48
N LEU A 67 -15.13 -9.40 -7.76
CA LEU A 67 -14.30 -10.45 -8.37
C LEU A 67 -12.86 -10.35 -7.88
N TRP A 68 -12.32 -9.15 -7.74
CA TRP A 68 -10.96 -8.95 -7.18
C TRP A 68 -10.87 -9.35 -5.72
N ARG A 69 -11.91 -9.08 -4.92
CA ARG A 69 -12.01 -9.57 -3.53
C ARG A 69 -12.00 -11.11 -3.50
N ASP A 70 -12.85 -11.74 -4.29
CA ASP A 70 -12.99 -13.20 -4.31
C ASP A 70 -11.73 -13.90 -4.81
N ALA A 71 -10.96 -13.24 -5.68
CA ALA A 71 -9.65 -13.71 -6.15
C ALA A 71 -8.48 -13.36 -5.20
N GLY A 72 -8.73 -12.65 -4.10
CA GLY A 72 -7.70 -12.27 -3.12
C GLY A 72 -6.83 -11.06 -3.50
N HIS A 73 -7.20 -10.32 -4.56
CA HIS A 73 -6.48 -9.11 -4.99
C HIS A 73 -6.92 -7.85 -4.27
N LEU A 74 -8.06 -7.90 -3.61
CA LEU A 74 -8.66 -6.81 -2.85
C LEU A 74 -9.17 -7.36 -1.52
N LEU A 75 -8.91 -6.65 -0.43
CA LEU A 75 -9.40 -7.00 0.88
C LEU A 75 -10.64 -6.15 1.23
N ALA A 76 -11.69 -6.81 1.70
CA ALA A 76 -12.87 -6.15 2.21
C ALA A 76 -12.67 -5.84 3.70
N ALA A 77 -12.57 -4.55 4.05
CA ALA A 77 -12.52 -4.13 5.45
C ALA A 77 -13.92 -4.25 6.07
N PRO A 78 -14.04 -4.59 7.36
CA PRO A 78 -15.33 -4.66 8.04
C PRO A 78 -16.06 -3.30 8.00
N GLY A 79 -17.38 -3.33 7.74
CA GLY A 79 -18.24 -2.15 7.83
C GLY A 79 -18.32 -1.31 6.55
N LYS A 80 -18.76 -0.06 6.74
CA LYS A 80 -19.04 0.91 5.66
C LYS A 80 -17.87 1.80 5.26
N SER A 81 -16.78 1.75 6.03
CA SER A 81 -15.56 2.53 5.80
C SER A 81 -14.34 1.69 6.12
N VAL A 82 -13.20 2.04 5.54
CA VAL A 82 -11.90 1.49 5.98
C VAL A 82 -11.48 2.27 7.22
N ASP A 83 -11.63 1.67 8.40
CA ASP A 83 -11.34 2.33 9.66
C ASP A 83 -9.85 2.52 9.87
N TYR A 84 -9.45 3.67 10.43
CA TYR A 84 -8.06 3.94 10.78
C TYR A 84 -7.49 2.94 11.80
N GLU A 85 -8.33 2.43 12.70
CA GLU A 85 -7.94 1.36 13.62
C GLU A 85 -7.51 0.11 12.87
N PHE A 86 -8.28 -0.32 11.89
CA PHE A 86 -7.97 -1.48 11.04
C PHE A 86 -6.62 -1.30 10.32
N VAL A 87 -6.41 -0.14 9.71
CA VAL A 87 -5.14 0.18 9.04
C VAL A 87 -3.98 0.20 10.03
N ALA A 88 -4.15 0.81 11.21
CA ALA A 88 -3.11 0.91 12.23
C ALA A 88 -2.69 -0.46 12.76
N VAL A 89 -3.63 -1.35 13.04
CA VAL A 89 -3.35 -2.72 13.49
C VAL A 89 -2.63 -3.51 12.40
N PHE A 90 -3.07 -3.40 11.15
CA PHE A 90 -2.40 -4.03 10.02
C PHE A 90 -0.94 -3.55 9.89
N LEU A 91 -0.70 -2.24 9.95
CA LEU A 91 0.64 -1.65 9.84
C LEU A 91 1.54 -2.09 11.01
N TRP A 92 0.99 -2.19 12.21
CA TRP A 92 1.71 -2.70 13.37
C TRP A 92 2.17 -4.15 13.14
N ASP A 93 1.26 -5.03 12.75
CA ASP A 93 1.58 -6.44 12.49
C ASP A 93 2.58 -6.58 11.35
N PHE A 94 2.43 -5.80 10.29
CA PHE A 94 3.35 -5.80 9.17
C PHE A 94 4.77 -5.36 9.58
N CYS A 95 4.89 -4.29 10.37
CA CYS A 95 6.17 -3.80 10.86
C CYS A 95 6.84 -4.75 11.87
N GLN A 96 6.06 -5.58 12.59
CA GLN A 96 6.61 -6.61 13.48
C GLN A 96 7.19 -7.80 12.72
N SER A 97 6.66 -8.11 11.55
CA SER A 97 7.04 -9.28 10.76
C SER A 97 8.02 -8.98 9.62
N HIS A 98 8.29 -7.71 9.33
CA HIS A 98 9.13 -7.27 8.22
C HIS A 98 10.10 -6.18 8.65
N ASN A 99 11.20 -6.03 7.92
CA ASN A 99 12.19 -4.98 8.15
C ASN A 99 11.79 -3.67 7.45
N VAL A 100 10.75 -3.02 7.94
CA VAL A 100 10.22 -1.77 7.35
C VAL A 100 11.12 -0.59 7.71
N LYS A 101 11.63 0.09 6.69
CA LYS A 101 12.50 1.26 6.84
C LYS A 101 11.72 2.57 6.80
N LYS A 102 10.89 2.75 5.78
CA LYS A 102 10.09 3.96 5.58
C LYS A 102 8.73 3.64 5.00
N ILE A 103 7.71 4.37 5.44
CA ILE A 103 6.37 4.38 4.88
C ILE A 103 6.06 5.83 4.48
N ALA A 104 5.99 6.08 3.19
CA ALA A 104 5.60 7.39 2.67
C ALA A 104 4.07 7.52 2.69
N PHE A 105 3.56 8.67 3.09
CA PHE A 105 2.13 8.94 3.18
C PHE A 105 1.77 10.33 2.69
N ASP A 106 0.51 10.52 2.30
CA ASP A 106 -0.06 11.85 2.11
C ASP A 106 -0.54 12.41 3.46
N ARG A 107 -0.15 13.65 3.75
CA ARG A 107 -0.41 14.32 5.04
C ARG A 107 -1.88 14.41 5.45
N TRP A 108 -2.81 14.40 4.47
CA TRP A 108 -4.22 14.69 4.76
C TRP A 108 -4.91 13.68 5.69
N GLY A 109 -4.62 12.40 5.55
CA GLY A 109 -5.20 11.34 6.40
C GLY A 109 -4.39 11.03 7.65
N PHE A 110 -3.11 11.40 7.68
CA PHE A 110 -2.19 10.92 8.70
C PHE A 110 -2.50 11.40 10.12
N LYS A 111 -2.98 12.64 10.27
CA LYS A 111 -3.38 13.18 11.57
C LYS A 111 -4.48 12.35 12.25
N HIS A 112 -5.32 11.70 11.47
CA HIS A 112 -6.38 10.81 11.97
C HIS A 112 -5.86 9.40 12.24
N LEU A 113 -4.85 8.96 11.50
CA LEU A 113 -4.22 7.65 11.67
C LEU A 113 -3.29 7.61 12.89
N LYS A 114 -2.53 8.68 13.14
CA LYS A 114 -1.50 8.71 14.19
C LYS A 114 -1.98 8.27 15.57
N PRO A 115 -3.12 8.74 16.12
CA PRO A 115 -3.63 8.27 17.41
C PRO A 115 -3.88 6.75 17.45
N TRP A 116 -4.31 6.16 16.35
CA TRP A 116 -4.54 4.72 16.24
C TRP A 116 -3.23 3.93 16.11
N LEU A 117 -2.20 4.49 15.48
CA LEU A 117 -0.86 3.91 15.47
C LEU A 117 -0.29 3.81 16.89
N LEU A 118 -0.39 4.86 17.68
CA LEU A 118 0.02 4.86 19.08
C LEU A 118 -0.75 3.80 19.88
N LYS A 119 -2.05 3.71 19.68
CA LYS A 119 -2.90 2.73 20.36
C LYS A 119 -2.60 1.29 19.92
N ALA A 120 -2.18 1.08 18.68
CA ALA A 120 -1.80 -0.24 18.15
C ALA A 120 -0.46 -0.74 18.72
N GLY A 121 0.42 0.16 19.19
CA GLY A 121 1.70 -0.21 19.79
C GLY A 121 2.91 0.61 19.34
N PHE A 122 2.78 1.44 18.29
CA PHE A 122 3.86 2.33 17.89
C PHE A 122 4.17 3.38 18.95
N THR A 123 5.45 3.72 19.08
CA THR A 123 5.88 4.89 19.88
C THR A 123 5.97 6.14 19.00
N GLU A 124 5.94 7.32 19.60
CA GLU A 124 6.18 8.59 18.87
C GLU A 124 7.50 8.55 18.10
N GLU A 125 8.56 8.04 18.71
CA GLU A 125 9.89 7.93 18.09
C GLU A 125 9.86 7.01 16.86
N THR A 126 9.22 5.87 16.95
CA THR A 126 9.09 4.90 15.84
C THR A 126 8.25 5.49 14.70
N ILE A 127 7.19 6.23 15.03
CA ILE A 127 6.37 6.90 14.02
C ILE A 127 7.19 7.94 13.27
N GLU A 128 7.95 8.79 13.97
CA GLU A 128 8.82 9.81 13.35
C GLU A 128 9.93 9.19 12.50
N GLU A 129 10.45 8.04 12.91
CA GLU A 129 11.49 7.33 12.17
C GLU A 129 10.97 6.68 10.89
N ILE A 130 9.80 6.02 10.94
CA ILE A 130 9.29 5.17 9.85
C ILE A 130 8.39 5.97 8.90
N PHE A 131 7.48 6.79 9.41
CA PHE A 131 6.50 7.49 8.60
C PHE A 131 7.03 8.80 8.05
N VAL A 132 7.02 8.95 6.73
CA VAL A 132 7.56 10.12 6.01
C VAL A 132 6.49 10.76 5.15
N GLU A 133 6.28 12.05 5.32
CA GLU A 133 5.38 12.81 4.46
C GLU A 133 5.97 12.90 3.04
N PHE A 134 5.16 12.51 2.05
CA PHE A 134 5.52 12.59 0.64
C PHE A 134 4.55 13.51 -0.10
N GLY A 135 5.08 14.59 -0.67
CA GLY A 135 4.26 15.55 -1.42
C GLY A 135 3.83 14.98 -2.77
N GLN A 136 2.54 15.09 -3.10
CA GLN A 136 1.99 14.65 -4.39
C GLN A 136 2.16 15.70 -5.52
N GLY A 137 2.83 16.80 -5.26
CA GLY A 137 3.12 17.82 -6.27
C GLY A 137 4.21 17.42 -7.27
N PHE A 138 4.29 18.17 -8.38
CA PHE A 138 5.25 17.90 -9.47
C PHE A 138 6.72 17.83 -9.01
N GLN A 139 7.09 18.58 -7.98
CA GLN A 139 8.45 18.60 -7.47
C GLN A 139 8.87 17.26 -6.88
N SER A 140 7.97 16.59 -6.18
CA SER A 140 8.24 15.30 -5.53
C SER A 140 7.96 14.12 -6.46
N MET A 141 6.84 14.17 -7.18
CA MET A 141 6.37 13.05 -8.00
C MET A 141 7.14 12.89 -9.31
N SER A 142 7.52 13.98 -9.98
CA SER A 142 8.17 13.88 -11.30
C SER A 142 9.53 13.16 -11.27
N PRO A 143 10.43 13.42 -10.31
CA PRO A 143 11.65 12.64 -10.18
C PRO A 143 11.39 11.17 -9.88
N ALA A 144 10.49 10.87 -8.92
CA ALA A 144 10.15 9.50 -8.54
C ALA A 144 9.56 8.69 -9.71
N LEU A 145 8.68 9.31 -10.50
CA LEU A 145 8.10 8.66 -11.68
C LEU A 145 9.13 8.37 -12.76
N ARG A 146 10.11 9.25 -12.97
CA ARG A 146 11.19 9.01 -13.94
C ARG A 146 12.09 7.85 -13.51
N GLU A 147 12.41 7.76 -12.23
CA GLU A 147 13.18 6.63 -11.69
C GLU A 147 12.41 5.31 -11.83
N LEU A 148 11.13 5.32 -11.48
CA LEU A 148 10.26 4.16 -11.66
C LEU A 148 10.17 3.75 -13.14
N GLU A 149 9.99 4.70 -14.06
CA GLU A 149 9.97 4.42 -15.50
C GLU A 149 11.27 3.76 -15.96
N ALA A 150 12.43 4.28 -15.52
CA ALA A 150 13.73 3.70 -15.83
C ALA A 150 13.85 2.26 -15.28
N ASP A 151 13.40 2.00 -14.08
CA ASP A 151 13.42 0.67 -13.47
C ASP A 151 12.50 -0.31 -14.20
N ILE A 152 11.34 0.14 -14.63
CA ILE A 152 10.39 -0.65 -15.44
C ILE A 152 11.01 -1.01 -16.79
N LEU A 153 11.56 -0.02 -17.51
CA LEU A 153 12.18 -0.22 -18.82
C LEU A 153 13.40 -1.17 -18.77
N ASN A 154 14.12 -1.17 -17.66
CA ASN A 154 15.27 -2.05 -17.43
C ASN A 154 14.89 -3.41 -16.81
N GLY A 155 13.60 -3.72 -16.65
CA GLY A 155 13.15 -4.99 -16.09
C GLY A 155 13.51 -5.19 -14.62
N ARG A 156 13.66 -4.09 -13.86
CA ARG A 156 14.01 -4.12 -12.43
C ARG A 156 12.81 -4.04 -11.50
N VAL A 157 11.60 -4.26 -12.01
CA VAL A 157 10.35 -4.23 -11.23
C VAL A 157 9.55 -5.48 -11.51
N ALA A 158 9.12 -6.18 -10.47
CA ALA A 158 8.20 -7.31 -10.53
C ALA A 158 6.96 -7.01 -9.67
N HIS A 159 5.77 -7.02 -10.27
CA HIS A 159 4.49 -6.78 -9.59
C HIS A 159 3.44 -7.87 -9.84
N GLY A 160 3.84 -8.97 -10.46
CA GLY A 160 2.99 -10.15 -10.67
C GLY A 160 1.75 -9.94 -11.55
N GLY A 161 1.67 -8.82 -12.29
CA GLY A 161 0.48 -8.51 -13.08
C GLY A 161 -0.78 -8.27 -12.24
N HIS A 162 -0.63 -7.67 -11.06
CA HIS A 162 -1.73 -7.45 -10.12
C HIS A 162 -2.85 -6.61 -10.78
N PRO A 163 -4.11 -7.13 -10.84
CA PRO A 163 -5.17 -6.51 -11.66
C PRO A 163 -5.62 -5.14 -11.17
N VAL A 164 -5.41 -4.81 -9.90
CA VAL A 164 -5.75 -3.49 -9.35
C VAL A 164 -4.66 -2.45 -9.68
N LEU A 165 -3.43 -2.88 -10.01
CA LEU A 165 -2.34 -2.01 -10.45
C LEU A 165 -2.34 -1.74 -11.96
N THR A 166 -2.95 -2.59 -12.74
CA THR A 166 -2.97 -2.54 -14.21
C THR A 166 -4.29 -2.05 -14.75
#